data_7f34d71fc046988b7de80c2571b56edb
#
_entry.id   7f34d71fc046988b7de80c2571b56edb
#
_cell.length_a   1.000
_cell.length_b   1.000
_cell.length_c   1.000
_cell.angle_alpha   90.00
_cell.angle_beta   90.00
_cell.angle_gamma   90.00
#
_symmetry.space_group_name_H-M   'P 1'
#
loop_
_entity.id
_entity.type
_entity.pdbx_description
1 polymer ?
#
loop_
_entity_poly.entity_id
_entity_poly.type
_entity_poly.pdbx_seq_one_letter_code
_entity_poly.pdbx_strand_id
1 'polypeptide(L)'
;MEDKQKHREELGIRILQNSQNELYSYFPYLDGAFAGLRYRPQEKTKTIGTDGEFLYFSPVFLIRAYQENPRLVRRGYLHILLHCLYLHPFYGESFFTEGKKEKDLWDLACDMWVEEIIEREQIPGLSPGRDPVREQCFWIMRDQSLSAEKIYYMLTGGRFPYTREVLKKAFAFDDHRFWEKIKQEKRGAGTRKKWEELRSLTGQKKQQKKKRAGTHRGSSEEDMEARPRGKFDYRKFLKRFAVPREEVELDTESFDYIFYNLGMERYGNTPLIEPLEYKEVNRLEELVIAIDTSSSCSSETVRGFLGETYRILEEKENFFRKMKVYLIQCDCCVQNVKVIHSEEEWKAYSKNY
;
A
#
# COMPACT_ATOMS: atom_id res chain seq x y z
N MET A 1 -2.23 19.14 24.95
CA MET A 1 -3.17 18.12 24.41
C MET A 1 -3.09 18.04 22.88
N GLU A 2 -2.98 19.17 22.19
CA GLU A 2 -2.86 19.24 20.72
C GLU A 2 -1.63 18.48 20.17
N ASP A 3 -0.46 18.60 20.78
CA ASP A 3 0.75 17.89 20.35
C ASP A 3 0.59 16.36 20.34
N LYS A 4 -0.04 15.81 21.38
CA LYS A 4 -0.28 14.36 21.45
C LYS A 4 -1.26 13.87 20.38
N GLN A 5 -2.22 14.72 20.03
CA GLN A 5 -3.18 14.42 18.98
C GLN A 5 -2.51 14.45 17.61
N LYS A 6 -1.78 15.52 17.32
CA LYS A 6 -1.01 15.67 16.08
C LYS A 6 -0.05 14.49 15.87
N HIS A 7 0.70 14.11 16.91
CA HIS A 7 1.60 12.95 16.85
C HIS A 7 0.86 11.63 16.53
N ARG A 8 -0.35 11.41 17.10
CA ARG A 8 -1.17 10.22 16.77
C ARG A 8 -1.64 10.23 15.33
N GLU A 9 -2.02 11.39 14.81
CA GLU A 9 -2.45 11.56 13.41
C GLU A 9 -1.31 11.25 12.45
N GLU A 10 -0.11 11.79 12.70
CA GLU A 10 1.09 11.51 11.92
C GLU A 10 1.47 10.03 11.96
N LEU A 11 1.43 9.40 13.14
CA LEU A 11 1.68 7.97 13.28
C LEU A 11 0.65 7.14 12.50
N GLY A 12 -0.62 7.52 12.53
CA GLY A 12 -1.67 6.86 11.74
C GLY A 12 -1.41 6.97 10.24
N ILE A 13 -0.97 8.12 9.75
CA ILE A 13 -0.59 8.32 8.35
C ILE A 13 0.60 7.42 7.98
N ARG A 14 1.63 7.34 8.82
CA ARG A 14 2.78 6.45 8.61
C ARG A 14 2.37 4.97 8.55
N ILE A 15 1.46 4.54 9.40
CA ILE A 15 0.91 3.17 9.38
C ILE A 15 0.22 2.89 8.04
N LEU A 16 -0.60 3.81 7.53
CA LEU A 16 -1.26 3.66 6.23
C LEU A 16 -0.26 3.64 5.08
N GLN A 17 0.75 4.50 5.10
CA GLN A 17 1.84 4.50 4.11
C GLN A 17 2.62 3.18 4.09
N ASN A 18 2.95 2.65 5.27
CA ASN A 18 3.60 1.34 5.37
C ASN A 18 2.71 0.22 4.80
N SER A 19 1.42 0.24 5.17
CA SER A 19 0.46 -0.74 4.65
C SER A 19 0.33 -0.66 3.13
N GLN A 20 0.31 0.54 2.56
CA GLN A 20 0.32 0.79 1.12
C GLN A 20 1.58 0.22 0.45
N ASN A 21 2.75 0.46 1.04
CA ASN A 21 4.03 0.01 0.49
C ASN A 21 4.10 -1.53 0.47
N GLU A 22 3.65 -2.19 1.53
CA GLU A 22 3.59 -3.64 1.57
C GLU A 22 2.59 -4.22 0.57
N LEU A 23 1.40 -3.61 0.44
CA LEU A 23 0.41 -4.01 -0.56
C LEU A 23 0.91 -3.84 -1.99
N TYR A 24 1.71 -2.81 -2.25
CA TYR A 24 2.31 -2.58 -3.56
C TYR A 24 3.18 -3.77 -4.01
N SER A 25 3.89 -4.43 -3.10
CA SER A 25 4.70 -5.60 -3.43
C SER A 25 3.86 -6.79 -3.90
N TYR A 26 2.64 -6.95 -3.38
CA TYR A 26 1.70 -7.99 -3.80
C TYR A 26 0.91 -7.60 -5.07
N PHE A 27 0.53 -6.33 -5.17
CA PHE A 27 -0.36 -5.81 -6.21
C PHE A 27 0.26 -4.63 -6.98
N PRO A 28 1.39 -4.81 -7.67
CA PRO A 28 2.05 -3.71 -8.38
C PRO A 28 1.18 -3.11 -9.49
N TYR A 29 0.17 -3.84 -9.99
CA TYR A 29 -0.78 -3.35 -10.97
C TYR A 29 -1.81 -2.36 -10.40
N LEU A 30 -1.88 -2.22 -9.08
CA LEU A 30 -2.73 -1.24 -8.37
C LEU A 30 -2.01 0.10 -8.10
N ASP A 31 -0.82 0.35 -8.64
CA ASP A 31 -0.02 1.56 -8.36
C ASP A 31 -0.79 2.87 -8.54
N GLY A 32 -1.54 3.00 -9.63
CA GLY A 32 -2.39 4.16 -9.87
C GLY A 32 -3.52 4.31 -8.86
N ALA A 33 -4.11 3.18 -8.44
CA ALA A 33 -5.18 3.17 -7.45
C ALA A 33 -4.68 3.55 -6.06
N PHE A 34 -3.48 3.11 -5.66
CA PHE A 34 -2.85 3.52 -4.40
C PHE A 34 -2.64 5.03 -4.30
N ALA A 35 -2.35 5.71 -5.41
CA ALA A 35 -2.26 7.16 -5.46
C ALA A 35 -3.64 7.86 -5.48
N GLY A 36 -4.72 7.10 -5.57
CA GLY A 36 -6.08 7.61 -5.71
C GLY A 36 -6.66 8.21 -4.45
N LEU A 37 -6.20 7.81 -3.25
CA LEU A 37 -6.73 8.23 -1.96
C LEU A 37 -5.71 9.09 -1.19
N ARG A 38 -6.20 10.16 -0.58
CA ARG A 38 -5.47 10.97 0.41
C ARG A 38 -5.90 10.57 1.81
N TYR A 39 -5.02 10.68 2.80
CA TYR A 39 -5.34 10.30 4.18
C TYR A 39 -5.90 11.49 4.95
N ARG A 40 -6.98 11.25 5.73
CA ARG A 40 -7.59 12.27 6.58
C ARG A 40 -7.97 11.69 7.95
N PRO A 41 -7.33 12.16 9.04
CA PRO A 41 -7.73 11.78 10.38
C PRO A 41 -9.18 12.21 10.66
N GLN A 42 -9.96 11.36 11.32
CA GLN A 42 -11.35 11.63 11.68
C GLN A 42 -11.70 10.89 12.98
N GLU A 43 -11.79 11.61 14.08
CA GLU A 43 -12.07 11.03 15.41
C GLU A 43 -13.46 10.41 15.55
N LYS A 44 -14.43 10.91 14.78
CA LYS A 44 -15.84 10.43 14.85
C LYS A 44 -16.04 9.05 14.24
N THR A 45 -15.09 8.57 13.43
CA THR A 45 -15.13 7.18 12.93
C THR A 45 -14.54 6.22 13.95
N LYS A 46 -15.13 5.03 14.04
CA LYS A 46 -14.62 3.96 14.92
C LYS A 46 -13.64 3.03 14.19
N THR A 47 -13.55 3.15 12.87
CA THR A 47 -12.75 2.29 11.99
C THR A 47 -12.05 3.15 10.94
N ILE A 48 -12.06 2.71 9.70
CA ILE A 48 -11.64 3.42 8.50
C ILE A 48 -12.85 3.58 7.57
N GLY A 49 -12.78 4.47 6.59
CA GLY A 49 -13.83 4.63 5.59
C GLY A 49 -13.38 5.55 4.47
N THR A 50 -14.17 5.68 3.41
CA THR A 50 -13.82 6.51 2.26
C THR A 50 -15.03 7.20 1.63
N ASP A 51 -14.78 8.39 1.06
CA ASP A 51 -15.68 9.08 0.13
C ASP A 51 -15.17 9.02 -1.33
N GLY A 52 -14.17 8.17 -1.59
CA GLY A 52 -13.51 8.06 -2.89
C GLY A 52 -12.41 9.10 -3.14
N GLU A 53 -12.28 10.14 -2.32
CA GLU A 53 -11.19 11.12 -2.39
C GLU A 53 -10.23 10.95 -1.20
N PHE A 54 -10.78 10.71 -0.03
CA PHE A 54 -10.03 10.52 1.21
C PHE A 54 -10.26 9.13 1.79
N LEU A 55 -9.20 8.57 2.37
CA LEU A 55 -9.29 7.50 3.34
C LEU A 55 -9.34 8.15 4.72
N TYR A 56 -10.52 8.08 5.35
CA TYR A 56 -10.75 8.54 6.71
C TYR A 56 -10.37 7.47 7.70
N PHE A 57 -9.75 7.85 8.80
CA PHE A 57 -9.37 6.90 9.84
C PHE A 57 -9.39 7.51 11.24
N SER A 58 -9.72 6.70 12.24
CA SER A 58 -9.49 7.06 13.63
C SER A 58 -8.04 6.76 14.00
N PRO A 59 -7.22 7.76 14.40
CA PRO A 59 -5.84 7.52 14.79
C PRO A 59 -5.71 6.49 15.92
N VAL A 60 -6.59 6.55 16.92
CA VAL A 60 -6.57 5.62 18.06
C VAL A 60 -6.88 4.19 17.63
N PHE A 61 -7.92 4.01 16.80
CA PHE A 61 -8.27 2.71 16.27
C PHE A 61 -7.12 2.12 15.44
N LEU A 62 -6.57 2.92 14.53
CA LEU A 62 -5.57 2.46 13.58
C LEU A 62 -4.26 2.03 14.26
N ILE A 63 -3.79 2.82 15.23
CA ILE A 63 -2.60 2.50 16.02
C ILE A 63 -2.82 1.19 16.80
N ARG A 64 -3.96 1.06 17.47
CA ARG A 64 -4.30 -0.15 18.22
C ARG A 64 -4.39 -1.37 17.30
N ALA A 65 -5.13 -1.27 16.20
CA ALA A 65 -5.28 -2.35 15.23
C ALA A 65 -3.91 -2.78 14.65
N TYR A 66 -3.02 -1.83 14.38
CA TYR A 66 -1.69 -2.13 13.88
C TYR A 66 -0.81 -2.85 14.93
N GLN A 67 -0.90 -2.45 16.19
CA GLN A 67 -0.20 -3.11 17.30
C GLN A 67 -0.70 -4.53 17.53
N GLU A 68 -2.00 -4.74 17.46
CA GLU A 68 -2.63 -6.06 17.63
C GLU A 68 -2.37 -6.98 16.43
N ASN A 69 -2.58 -6.50 15.22
CA ASN A 69 -2.37 -7.27 14.00
C ASN A 69 -2.19 -6.37 12.76
N PRO A 70 -0.96 -6.10 12.32
CA PRO A 70 -0.70 -5.29 11.13
C PRO A 70 -1.36 -5.79 9.84
N ARG A 71 -1.63 -7.11 9.76
CA ARG A 71 -2.30 -7.73 8.59
C ARG A 71 -3.71 -7.21 8.41
N LEU A 72 -4.43 -6.96 9.51
CA LEU A 72 -5.79 -6.43 9.46
C LEU A 72 -5.81 -5.00 8.90
N VAL A 73 -4.82 -4.18 9.24
CA VAL A 73 -4.70 -2.82 8.70
C VAL A 73 -4.44 -2.86 7.20
N ARG A 74 -3.54 -3.70 6.73
CA ARG A 74 -3.29 -3.92 5.30
C ARG A 74 -4.53 -4.41 4.56
N ARG A 75 -5.23 -5.40 5.14
CA ARG A 75 -6.49 -5.90 4.59
C ARG A 75 -7.54 -4.81 4.50
N GLY A 76 -7.73 -4.03 5.57
CA GLY A 76 -8.67 -2.90 5.58
C GLY A 76 -8.32 -1.82 4.55
N TYR A 77 -7.04 -1.51 4.36
CA TYR A 77 -6.61 -0.59 3.31
C TYR A 77 -6.99 -1.11 1.91
N LEU A 78 -6.68 -2.38 1.62
CA LEU A 78 -7.03 -3.00 0.34
C LEU A 78 -8.54 -3.08 0.14
N HIS A 79 -9.30 -3.38 1.19
CA HIS A 79 -10.75 -3.40 1.20
C HIS A 79 -11.33 -2.06 0.75
N ILE A 80 -10.92 -0.95 1.37
CA ILE A 80 -11.31 0.42 0.98
C ILE A 80 -10.95 0.72 -0.48
N LEU A 81 -9.75 0.34 -0.91
CA LEU A 81 -9.29 0.56 -2.27
C LEU A 81 -10.14 -0.16 -3.30
N LEU A 82 -10.50 -1.42 -3.01
CA LEU A 82 -11.37 -2.22 -3.87
C LEU A 82 -12.78 -1.66 -3.93
N HIS A 83 -13.36 -1.14 -2.83
CA HIS A 83 -14.63 -0.44 -2.89
C HIS A 83 -14.59 0.71 -3.90
N CYS A 84 -13.54 1.52 -3.90
CA CYS A 84 -13.39 2.61 -4.86
C CYS A 84 -13.24 2.09 -6.30
N LEU A 85 -12.41 1.07 -6.54
CA LEU A 85 -12.20 0.47 -7.87
C LEU A 85 -13.46 -0.16 -8.44
N TYR A 86 -14.31 -0.74 -7.60
CA TYR A 86 -15.58 -1.31 -8.01
C TYR A 86 -16.75 -0.32 -7.95
N LEU A 87 -16.45 0.95 -7.67
CA LEU A 87 -17.39 2.07 -7.70
C LEU A 87 -18.53 1.97 -6.66
N HIS A 88 -18.36 1.18 -5.60
CA HIS A 88 -19.39 0.99 -4.57
C HIS A 88 -19.83 2.30 -3.89
N PRO A 89 -18.93 3.25 -3.57
CA PRO A 89 -19.30 4.53 -2.98
C PRO A 89 -20.16 5.42 -3.88
N PHE A 90 -20.20 5.15 -5.20
CA PHE A 90 -20.81 6.03 -6.21
C PHE A 90 -22.20 5.61 -6.67
N TYR A 91 -22.83 4.63 -6.00
CA TYR A 91 -24.22 4.28 -6.30
C TYR A 91 -25.19 5.38 -5.83
N GLY A 92 -25.98 5.88 -6.78
CA GLY A 92 -26.94 6.98 -6.52
C GLY A 92 -28.21 6.50 -5.81
N GLU A 93 -29.03 7.46 -5.34
CA GLU A 93 -30.30 7.15 -4.69
C GLU A 93 -31.30 6.41 -5.59
N SER A 94 -31.32 6.71 -6.88
CA SER A 94 -32.15 6.00 -7.88
C SER A 94 -31.92 4.51 -7.87
N PHE A 95 -30.65 4.08 -7.68
CA PHE A 95 -30.31 2.67 -7.59
C PHE A 95 -31.04 1.94 -6.45
N PHE A 96 -31.26 2.62 -5.33
CA PHE A 96 -31.96 2.06 -4.17
C PHE A 96 -33.47 2.19 -4.28
N THR A 97 -33.96 3.36 -4.67
CA THR A 97 -35.40 3.66 -4.77
C THR A 97 -36.09 2.95 -5.93
N GLU A 98 -35.55 3.05 -7.12
CA GLU A 98 -36.10 2.40 -8.33
C GLU A 98 -35.87 0.88 -8.29
N GLY A 99 -34.71 0.44 -7.80
CA GLY A 99 -34.38 -0.98 -7.65
C GLY A 99 -35.00 -1.63 -6.41
N LYS A 100 -35.70 -0.88 -5.53
CA LYS A 100 -36.26 -1.35 -4.25
C LYS A 100 -35.23 -2.10 -3.40
N LYS A 101 -33.96 -1.65 -3.40
CA LYS A 101 -32.86 -2.29 -2.68
C LYS A 101 -32.68 -1.66 -1.30
N GLU A 102 -32.55 -2.51 -0.28
CA GLU A 102 -32.18 -2.08 1.07
C GLU A 102 -30.70 -1.68 1.10
N LYS A 103 -30.41 -0.43 1.51
CA LYS A 103 -29.05 0.09 1.56
C LYS A 103 -28.13 -0.73 2.47
N ASP A 104 -28.55 -1.01 3.68
CA ASP A 104 -27.76 -1.79 4.66
C ASP A 104 -27.39 -3.19 4.16
N LEU A 105 -28.26 -3.79 3.36
CA LEU A 105 -28.02 -5.12 2.80
C LEU A 105 -27.13 -5.04 1.57
N TRP A 106 -27.23 -3.93 0.82
CA TRP A 106 -26.31 -3.62 -0.27
C TRP A 106 -24.89 -3.38 0.23
N ASP A 107 -24.73 -2.59 1.28
CA ASP A 107 -23.45 -2.30 1.91
C ASP A 107 -22.77 -3.62 2.35
N LEU A 108 -23.53 -4.52 3.02
CA LEU A 108 -23.03 -5.84 3.38
C LEU A 108 -22.65 -6.69 2.15
N ALA A 109 -23.43 -6.65 1.08
CA ALA A 109 -23.11 -7.38 -0.14
C ALA A 109 -21.82 -6.89 -0.78
N CYS A 110 -21.57 -5.58 -0.75
CA CYS A 110 -20.32 -4.98 -1.21
C CYS A 110 -19.12 -5.45 -0.38
N ASP A 111 -19.26 -5.46 0.96
CA ASP A 111 -18.23 -5.97 1.87
C ASP A 111 -17.91 -7.43 1.61
N MET A 112 -18.93 -8.28 1.54
CA MET A 112 -18.76 -9.71 1.28
C MET A 112 -18.04 -9.96 -0.06
N TRP A 113 -18.37 -9.19 -1.08
CA TRP A 113 -17.75 -9.33 -2.40
C TRP A 113 -16.29 -8.90 -2.40
N VAL A 114 -15.98 -7.76 -1.80
CA VAL A 114 -14.59 -7.27 -1.68
C VAL A 114 -13.74 -8.25 -0.87
N GLU A 115 -14.27 -8.74 0.23
CA GLU A 115 -13.58 -9.71 1.09
C GLU A 115 -13.34 -11.05 0.38
N GLU A 116 -14.26 -11.48 -0.46
CA GLU A 116 -14.12 -12.67 -1.29
C GLU A 116 -13.02 -12.50 -2.35
N ILE A 117 -12.93 -11.33 -2.97
CA ILE A 117 -11.85 -11.00 -3.91
C ILE A 117 -10.49 -11.06 -3.22
N ILE A 118 -10.37 -10.48 -2.01
CA ILE A 118 -9.13 -10.50 -1.23
C ILE A 118 -8.74 -11.93 -0.86
N GLU A 119 -9.72 -12.74 -0.46
CA GLU A 119 -9.49 -14.14 -0.06
C GLU A 119 -9.00 -15.01 -1.22
N ARG A 120 -9.53 -14.83 -2.42
CA ARG A 120 -9.09 -15.54 -3.64
C ARG A 120 -7.63 -15.30 -4.01
N GLU A 121 -7.06 -14.17 -3.64
CA GLU A 121 -5.65 -13.88 -3.90
C GLU A 121 -4.71 -14.70 -2.99
N GLN A 122 -5.22 -15.33 -1.93
CA GLN A 122 -4.52 -16.25 -1.01
C GLN A 122 -3.17 -15.71 -0.49
N ILE A 123 -3.11 -14.42 -0.18
CA ILE A 123 -1.90 -13.78 0.30
C ILE A 123 -1.78 -13.96 1.82
N PRO A 124 -0.76 -14.69 2.33
CA PRO A 124 -0.63 -14.95 3.77
C PRO A 124 -0.54 -13.69 4.63
N GLY A 125 0.02 -12.62 4.06
CA GLY A 125 0.15 -11.31 4.72
C GLY A 125 -1.16 -10.54 4.88
N LEU A 126 -2.29 -11.03 4.33
CA LEU A 126 -3.62 -10.43 4.39
C LEU A 126 -4.65 -11.30 5.12
N SER A 127 -4.30 -12.51 5.54
CA SER A 127 -5.23 -13.38 6.24
C SER A 127 -5.60 -12.81 7.61
N PRO A 128 -6.90 -12.64 7.91
CA PRO A 128 -7.36 -12.16 9.22
C PRO A 128 -7.31 -13.25 10.31
N GLY A 129 -7.02 -14.48 9.94
CA GLY A 129 -7.16 -15.66 10.77
C GLY A 129 -8.41 -16.48 10.41
N ARG A 130 -8.59 -17.60 11.08
CA ARG A 130 -9.75 -18.48 10.86
C ARG A 130 -11.02 -17.86 11.43
N ASP A 131 -12.06 -17.81 10.61
CA ASP A 131 -13.41 -17.44 10.99
C ASP A 131 -14.40 -18.41 10.31
N PRO A 132 -15.05 -19.30 11.06
CA PRO A 132 -15.97 -20.30 10.49
C PRO A 132 -17.11 -19.70 9.68
N VAL A 133 -17.60 -18.51 10.07
CA VAL A 133 -18.68 -17.81 9.34
C VAL A 133 -18.19 -17.39 7.97
N ARG A 134 -17.00 -16.79 7.90
CA ARG A 134 -16.39 -16.37 6.64
C ARG A 134 -16.06 -17.57 5.75
N GLU A 135 -15.43 -18.61 6.32
CA GLU A 135 -15.08 -19.83 5.59
C GLU A 135 -16.32 -20.46 4.92
N GLN A 136 -17.41 -20.58 5.66
CA GLN A 136 -18.66 -21.12 5.12
C GLN A 136 -19.29 -20.21 4.06
N CYS A 137 -19.27 -18.90 4.27
CA CYS A 137 -19.76 -17.96 3.27
C CYS A 137 -18.93 -18.02 1.97
N PHE A 138 -17.60 -18.05 2.07
CA PHE A 138 -16.71 -18.19 0.91
C PHE A 138 -16.93 -19.54 0.19
N TRP A 139 -17.17 -20.62 0.94
CA TRP A 139 -17.53 -21.90 0.33
C TRP A 139 -18.83 -21.82 -0.48
N ILE A 140 -19.86 -21.14 0.02
CA ILE A 140 -21.13 -20.93 -0.69
C ILE A 140 -20.92 -20.08 -1.97
N MET A 141 -20.00 -19.14 -1.93
CA MET A 141 -19.71 -18.19 -3.01
C MET A 141 -18.74 -18.72 -4.08
N ARG A 142 -17.96 -19.76 -3.79
CA ARG A 142 -16.77 -20.16 -4.58
C ARG A 142 -16.98 -20.46 -6.07
N ASP A 143 -18.14 -21.02 -6.44
CA ASP A 143 -18.39 -21.54 -7.79
C ASP A 143 -19.17 -20.56 -8.69
N GLN A 144 -19.30 -19.31 -8.27
CA GLN A 144 -20.10 -18.32 -8.98
C GLN A 144 -19.26 -17.19 -9.56
N SER A 145 -19.61 -16.74 -10.75
CA SER A 145 -19.10 -15.45 -11.23
C SER A 145 -19.82 -14.35 -10.44
N LEU A 146 -19.21 -13.93 -9.33
CA LEU A 146 -19.82 -13.06 -8.34
C LEU A 146 -19.77 -11.58 -8.76
N SER A 147 -20.77 -10.86 -8.25
CA SER A 147 -20.82 -9.41 -8.17
C SER A 147 -21.54 -9.04 -6.88
N ALA A 148 -21.37 -7.80 -6.41
CA ALA A 148 -22.12 -7.32 -5.26
C ALA A 148 -23.63 -7.49 -5.43
N GLU A 149 -24.15 -7.33 -6.65
CA GLU A 149 -25.56 -7.54 -6.98
C GLU A 149 -26.01 -8.98 -6.76
N LYS A 150 -25.23 -9.96 -7.23
CA LYS A 150 -25.53 -11.37 -7.01
C LYS A 150 -25.53 -11.74 -5.53
N ILE A 151 -24.54 -11.25 -4.78
CA ILE A 151 -24.48 -11.47 -3.34
C ILE A 151 -25.67 -10.82 -2.64
N TYR A 152 -26.10 -9.63 -3.07
CA TYR A 152 -27.31 -8.99 -2.57
C TYR A 152 -28.54 -9.89 -2.74
N TYR A 153 -28.74 -10.48 -3.93
CA TYR A 153 -29.85 -11.44 -4.17
C TYR A 153 -29.67 -12.75 -3.39
N MET A 154 -28.47 -13.20 -3.14
CA MET A 154 -28.22 -14.35 -2.27
C MET A 154 -28.59 -14.07 -0.82
N LEU A 155 -28.30 -12.84 -0.34
CA LEU A 155 -28.68 -12.39 0.99
C LEU A 155 -30.21 -12.28 1.15
N THR A 156 -30.88 -11.63 0.19
CA THR A 156 -32.35 -11.49 0.19
C THR A 156 -33.06 -12.83 0.03
N GLY A 157 -32.47 -13.75 -0.71
CA GLY A 157 -32.97 -15.11 -0.93
C GLY A 157 -32.65 -16.11 0.21
N GLY A 158 -32.00 -15.65 1.30
CA GLY A 158 -31.72 -16.50 2.46
C GLY A 158 -30.73 -17.65 2.21
N ARG A 159 -29.80 -17.47 1.24
CA ARG A 159 -28.82 -18.51 0.90
C ARG A 159 -27.72 -18.72 1.94
N PHE A 160 -27.50 -17.73 2.81
CA PHE A 160 -26.53 -17.83 3.89
C PHE A 160 -27.21 -18.29 5.18
N PRO A 161 -26.68 -19.28 5.89
CA PRO A 161 -27.30 -19.83 7.10
C PRO A 161 -27.04 -18.98 8.36
N TYR A 162 -26.88 -17.68 8.20
CA TYR A 162 -26.56 -16.74 9.26
C TYR A 162 -27.47 -15.51 9.24
N THR A 163 -27.68 -14.91 10.42
CA THR A 163 -28.41 -13.65 10.52
C THR A 163 -27.57 -12.49 9.98
N ARG A 164 -28.23 -11.37 9.65
CA ARG A 164 -27.57 -10.17 9.16
C ARG A 164 -26.51 -9.63 10.14
N GLU A 165 -26.80 -9.72 11.45
CA GLU A 165 -25.90 -9.25 12.51
C GLU A 165 -24.61 -10.07 12.55
N VAL A 166 -24.73 -11.38 12.41
CA VAL A 166 -23.57 -12.28 12.35
C VAL A 166 -22.72 -12.01 11.11
N LEU A 167 -23.36 -11.83 9.95
CA LEU A 167 -22.67 -11.52 8.70
C LEU A 167 -22.01 -10.13 8.77
N LYS A 168 -22.70 -9.10 9.28
CA LYS A 168 -22.10 -7.77 9.49
C LYS A 168 -20.88 -7.85 10.40
N LYS A 169 -20.94 -8.61 11.48
CA LYS A 169 -19.79 -8.79 12.38
C LYS A 169 -18.60 -9.45 11.70
N ALA A 170 -18.85 -10.38 10.79
CA ALA A 170 -17.81 -11.13 10.09
C ALA A 170 -17.18 -10.34 8.92
N PHE A 171 -17.95 -9.47 8.23
CA PHE A 171 -17.54 -8.87 6.97
C PHE A 171 -17.40 -7.34 6.98
N ALA A 172 -18.07 -6.61 7.89
CA ALA A 172 -17.99 -5.16 7.94
C ALA A 172 -16.63 -4.72 8.50
N PHE A 173 -15.77 -4.19 7.64
CA PHE A 173 -14.44 -3.70 7.98
C PHE A 173 -14.38 -2.18 8.10
N ASP A 174 -15.24 -1.48 7.40
CA ASP A 174 -15.16 -0.05 7.21
C ASP A 174 -16.48 0.69 7.56
N ASP A 175 -16.43 2.01 7.44
CA ASP A 175 -17.54 2.89 7.76
C ASP A 175 -18.14 3.50 6.48
N HIS A 176 -19.19 2.89 5.98
CA HIS A 176 -19.88 3.31 4.77
C HIS A 176 -20.66 4.62 4.89
N ARG A 177 -20.76 5.23 6.07
CA ARG A 177 -21.40 6.55 6.25
C ARG A 177 -20.69 7.64 5.46
N PHE A 178 -19.41 7.45 5.14
CA PHE A 178 -18.66 8.39 4.29
C PHE A 178 -19.14 8.38 2.83
N TRP A 179 -19.77 7.32 2.34
CA TRP A 179 -20.34 7.25 1.00
C TRP A 179 -21.48 8.27 0.79
N GLU A 180 -22.17 8.66 1.86
CA GLU A 180 -23.25 9.67 1.80
C GLU A 180 -22.72 11.08 1.53
N LYS A 181 -21.48 11.37 1.92
CA LYS A 181 -20.85 12.67 1.64
C LYS A 181 -20.68 12.93 0.14
N ILE A 182 -20.46 11.87 -0.65
CA ILE A 182 -20.30 11.96 -2.10
C ILE A 182 -21.56 12.50 -2.76
N LYS A 183 -22.73 12.14 -2.22
CA LYS A 183 -24.04 12.57 -2.75
C LYS A 183 -24.32 14.05 -2.51
N GLN A 184 -23.79 14.60 -1.43
CA GLN A 184 -24.00 16.00 -1.03
C GLN A 184 -23.06 16.98 -1.75
N GLU A 185 -21.94 16.51 -2.29
CA GLU A 185 -20.93 17.35 -2.94
C GLU A 185 -21.02 17.23 -4.45
N LYS A 186 -21.04 18.37 -5.16
CA LYS A 186 -20.98 18.43 -6.65
C LYS A 186 -19.74 17.74 -7.26
N ARG A 187 -18.79 17.32 -6.43
CA ARG A 187 -17.53 16.66 -6.82
C ARG A 187 -17.67 15.17 -7.10
N GLY A 188 -18.76 14.53 -6.72
CA GLY A 188 -18.95 13.09 -6.86
C GLY A 188 -18.77 12.55 -8.28
N ALA A 189 -19.24 13.28 -9.28
CA ALA A 189 -19.11 12.87 -10.69
C ALA A 189 -17.64 12.83 -11.16
N GLY A 190 -16.83 13.82 -10.78
CA GLY A 190 -15.41 13.86 -11.13
C GLY A 190 -14.60 12.74 -10.43
N THR A 191 -14.89 12.49 -9.15
CA THR A 191 -14.27 11.41 -8.39
C THR A 191 -14.64 10.04 -8.95
N ARG A 192 -15.91 9.84 -9.33
CA ARG A 192 -16.36 8.62 -10.00
C ARG A 192 -15.62 8.39 -11.31
N LYS A 193 -15.53 9.40 -12.18
CA LYS A 193 -14.81 9.30 -13.45
C LYS A 193 -13.34 8.93 -13.26
N LYS A 194 -12.67 9.53 -12.28
CA LYS A 194 -11.30 9.16 -11.89
C LYS A 194 -11.19 7.68 -11.56
N TRP A 195 -12.09 7.12 -10.78
CA TRP A 195 -12.06 5.71 -10.40
C TRP A 195 -12.44 4.77 -11.56
N GLU A 196 -13.32 5.19 -12.48
CA GLU A 196 -13.61 4.46 -13.71
C GLU A 196 -12.37 4.34 -14.61
N GLU A 197 -11.60 5.42 -14.76
CA GLU A 197 -10.32 5.42 -15.47
C GLU A 197 -9.28 4.52 -14.79
N LEU A 198 -9.11 4.65 -13.47
CA LEU A 198 -8.19 3.81 -12.69
C LEU A 198 -8.57 2.32 -12.76
N ARG A 199 -9.86 1.99 -12.71
CA ARG A 199 -10.36 0.63 -12.89
C ARG A 199 -10.00 0.06 -14.25
N SER A 200 -10.19 0.83 -15.31
CA SER A 200 -9.85 0.42 -16.68
C SER A 200 -8.36 0.13 -16.83
N LEU A 201 -7.50 1.04 -16.34
CA LEU A 201 -6.05 0.88 -16.37
C LEU A 201 -5.59 -0.33 -15.55
N THR A 202 -6.16 -0.53 -14.37
CA THR A 202 -5.88 -1.68 -13.50
C THR A 202 -6.26 -3.00 -14.16
N GLY A 203 -7.42 -3.05 -14.82
CA GLY A 203 -7.88 -4.22 -15.55
C GLY A 203 -6.92 -4.59 -16.69
N GLN A 204 -6.47 -3.61 -17.48
CA GLN A 204 -5.49 -3.81 -18.54
C GLN A 204 -4.16 -4.35 -18.00
N LYS A 205 -3.61 -3.77 -16.93
CA LYS A 205 -2.38 -4.22 -16.31
C LYS A 205 -2.49 -5.65 -15.73
N LYS A 206 -3.61 -5.99 -15.09
CA LYS A 206 -3.89 -7.34 -14.57
C LYS A 206 -3.98 -8.37 -15.69
N GLN A 207 -4.62 -8.04 -16.82
CA GLN A 207 -4.69 -8.92 -18.00
C GLN A 207 -3.32 -9.13 -18.64
N GLN A 208 -2.51 -8.09 -18.78
CA GLN A 208 -1.14 -8.21 -19.29
C GLN A 208 -0.29 -9.12 -18.40
N LYS A 209 -0.41 -8.99 -17.06
CA LYS A 209 0.28 -9.88 -16.11
C LYS A 209 -0.18 -11.34 -16.27
N LYS A 210 -1.48 -11.59 -16.43
CA LYS A 210 -2.02 -12.94 -16.66
C LYS A 210 -1.57 -13.54 -17.99
N LYS A 211 -1.55 -12.78 -19.08
CA LYS A 211 -1.03 -13.24 -20.37
C LYS A 211 0.45 -13.61 -20.29
N ARG A 212 1.24 -12.83 -19.57
CA ARG A 212 2.67 -13.12 -19.33
C ARG A 212 2.87 -14.38 -18.47
N ALA A 213 2.05 -14.61 -17.46
CA ALA A 213 2.12 -15.82 -16.63
C ALA A 213 1.58 -17.08 -17.36
N GLY A 214 0.67 -16.93 -18.32
CA GLY A 214 0.14 -18.04 -19.12
C GLY A 214 1.09 -18.52 -20.22
N THR A 215 1.99 -17.66 -20.74
CA THR A 215 2.99 -18.00 -21.74
C THR A 215 4.13 -18.86 -21.20
N HIS A 216 4.31 -18.93 -19.87
CA HIS A 216 5.36 -19.77 -19.26
C HIS A 216 5.07 -21.29 -19.23
N ARG A 217 3.95 -21.74 -19.80
CA ARG A 217 3.61 -23.18 -19.86
C ARG A 217 3.96 -23.88 -21.16
N GLY A 218 4.74 -23.29 -22.03
CA GLY A 218 5.20 -23.96 -23.24
C GLY A 218 5.51 -23.05 -24.40
N SER A 219 6.58 -22.30 -24.34
CA SER A 219 7.36 -21.91 -25.53
C SER A 219 8.69 -21.27 -25.13
N SER A 220 9.67 -21.74 -25.87
CA SER A 220 11.07 -21.40 -25.91
C SER A 220 11.39 -19.91 -26.06
N GLU A 221 12.59 -19.62 -25.73
CA GLU A 221 13.50 -18.46 -25.85
C GLU A 221 13.13 -17.25 -26.72
N GLU A 222 12.27 -17.39 -27.73
CA GLU A 222 11.91 -16.30 -28.66
C GLU A 222 10.96 -15.24 -28.10
N ASP A 223 10.19 -15.53 -27.04
CA ASP A 223 9.27 -14.55 -26.41
C ASP A 223 9.96 -13.60 -25.41
N MET A 224 11.25 -13.76 -25.15
CA MET A 224 12.00 -12.86 -24.26
C MET A 224 12.41 -11.54 -24.94
N GLU A 225 12.46 -11.47 -26.27
CA GLU A 225 12.86 -10.26 -27.00
C GLU A 225 11.74 -9.21 -27.14
N ALA A 226 10.49 -9.58 -27.00
CA ALA A 226 9.34 -8.69 -27.20
C ALA A 226 8.80 -8.01 -25.92
N ARG A 227 9.63 -7.82 -24.89
CA ARG A 227 9.23 -7.06 -23.71
C ARG A 227 9.30 -5.56 -24.00
N PRO A 228 8.18 -4.81 -24.05
CA PRO A 228 8.31 -3.36 -23.91
C PRO A 228 8.91 -3.12 -22.53
N ARG A 229 10.14 -2.59 -22.50
CA ARG A 229 10.86 -2.16 -21.31
C ARG A 229 10.10 -0.96 -20.70
N GLY A 230 9.00 -1.23 -20.02
CA GLY A 230 8.47 -0.29 -19.05
C GLY A 230 9.50 -0.23 -17.94
N LYS A 231 10.36 0.77 -17.96
CA LYS A 231 11.34 1.00 -16.89
C LYS A 231 10.55 1.11 -15.59
N PHE A 232 10.63 0.06 -14.77
CA PHE A 232 10.14 0.14 -13.41
C PHE A 232 10.98 1.22 -12.72
N ASP A 233 10.35 2.27 -12.21
CA ASP A 233 11.08 3.35 -11.55
C ASP A 233 11.49 2.91 -10.14
N TYR A 234 12.60 2.18 -10.07
CA TYR A 234 13.23 1.72 -8.83
C TYR A 234 13.54 2.88 -7.88
N ARG A 235 13.75 4.10 -8.39
CA ARG A 235 14.01 5.29 -7.57
C ARG A 235 12.81 5.60 -6.68
N LYS A 236 11.60 5.57 -7.24
CA LYS A 236 10.36 5.76 -6.46
C LYS A 236 10.16 4.64 -5.45
N PHE A 237 10.52 3.41 -5.83
CA PHE A 237 10.44 2.25 -4.95
C PHE A 237 11.41 2.41 -3.76
N LEU A 238 12.68 2.66 -4.00
CA LEU A 238 13.70 2.81 -2.94
C LEU A 238 13.45 4.02 -2.03
N LYS A 239 12.95 5.13 -2.58
CA LYS A 239 12.56 6.31 -1.77
C LYS A 239 11.47 6.00 -0.72
N ARG A 240 10.62 5.01 -0.96
CA ARG A 240 9.55 4.61 -0.03
C ARG A 240 10.06 3.86 1.20
N PHE A 241 11.23 3.25 1.11
CA PHE A 241 11.86 2.55 2.24
C PHE A 241 12.83 3.44 3.05
N ALA A 242 13.05 4.67 2.60
CA ALA A 242 13.89 5.60 3.35
C ALA A 242 13.17 6.02 4.65
N VAL A 243 13.84 5.81 5.76
CA VAL A 243 13.37 6.18 7.10
C VAL A 243 13.96 7.55 7.45
N PRO A 244 13.16 8.50 7.98
CA PRO A 244 13.69 9.76 8.47
C PRO A 244 14.63 9.51 9.66
N ARG A 245 15.81 10.11 9.61
CA ARG A 245 16.78 10.10 10.72
C ARG A 245 17.37 11.47 10.92
N GLU A 246 17.71 11.74 12.16
CA GLU A 246 18.53 12.90 12.54
C GLU A 246 20.00 12.56 12.29
N GLU A 247 20.67 13.36 11.50
CA GLU A 247 22.13 13.29 11.34
C GLU A 247 22.78 14.49 11.96
N VAL A 248 23.97 14.27 12.55
CA VAL A 248 24.85 15.34 13.01
C VAL A 248 25.47 16.00 11.77
N GLU A 249 24.73 16.93 11.19
CA GLU A 249 25.14 17.76 10.06
C GLU A 249 24.57 19.16 10.29
N LEU A 250 25.39 20.17 10.12
CA LEU A 250 24.97 21.56 10.29
C LEU A 250 23.87 21.89 9.27
N ASP A 251 22.68 22.14 9.77
CA ASP A 251 21.58 22.66 8.96
C ASP A 251 21.70 24.19 8.87
N THR A 252 22.23 24.67 7.76
CA THR A 252 22.43 26.10 7.52
C THR A 252 21.14 26.83 7.12
N GLU A 253 20.05 26.11 6.87
CA GLU A 253 18.75 26.68 6.53
C GLU A 253 17.86 26.92 7.76
N SER A 254 18.21 26.30 8.90
CA SER A 254 17.50 26.42 10.17
C SER A 254 18.46 26.85 11.29
N PHE A 255 17.95 27.47 12.32
CA PHE A 255 18.75 27.89 13.48
C PHE A 255 18.17 27.38 14.80
N ASP A 256 19.03 27.26 15.81
CA ASP A 256 18.63 26.82 17.15
C ASP A 256 17.85 27.93 17.87
N TYR A 257 16.55 27.69 18.09
CA TYR A 257 15.65 28.60 18.80
C TYR A 257 16.01 28.78 20.28
N ILE A 258 16.72 27.85 20.89
CA ILE A 258 17.14 27.95 22.28
C ILE A 258 18.21 29.03 22.40
N PHE A 259 19.22 28.99 21.54
CA PHE A 259 20.26 30.01 21.47
C PHE A 259 19.73 31.37 21.05
N TYR A 260 18.82 31.38 20.07
CA TYR A 260 18.14 32.60 19.66
C TYR A 260 17.42 33.30 20.83
N ASN A 261 16.59 32.56 21.57
CA ASN A 261 15.85 33.10 22.71
C ASN A 261 16.75 33.51 23.86
N LEU A 262 17.80 32.72 24.12
CA LEU A 262 18.79 33.05 25.16
C LEU A 262 19.51 34.38 24.82
N GLY A 263 19.85 34.62 23.56
CA GLY A 263 20.42 35.87 23.08
C GLY A 263 19.48 37.05 23.32
N MET A 264 18.23 36.88 22.95
CA MET A 264 17.18 37.92 23.14
C MET A 264 16.96 38.25 24.62
N GLU A 265 16.96 37.26 25.50
CA GLU A 265 16.73 37.44 26.93
C GLU A 265 17.92 38.06 27.65
N ARG A 266 19.16 37.61 27.33
CA ARG A 266 20.37 38.07 28.06
C ARG A 266 20.97 39.36 27.53
N TYR A 267 20.87 39.60 26.23
CA TYR A 267 21.59 40.71 25.57
C TYR A 267 20.64 41.77 24.99
N GLY A 268 19.37 41.75 25.37
CA GLY A 268 18.43 42.80 25.05
C GLY A 268 18.30 43.06 23.54
N ASN A 269 17.56 42.25 22.83
CA ASN A 269 17.34 42.31 21.39
C ASN A 269 18.52 41.96 20.47
N THR A 270 19.51 41.23 20.97
CA THR A 270 20.61 40.69 20.15
C THR A 270 20.44 39.21 20.01
N PRO A 271 19.88 38.66 18.90
CA PRO A 271 19.72 37.23 18.71
C PRO A 271 21.10 36.56 18.53
N LEU A 272 21.29 35.43 19.19
CA LEU A 272 22.41 34.54 18.88
C LEU A 272 21.88 33.53 17.83
N ILE A 273 22.50 33.54 16.67
CA ILE A 273 22.12 32.65 15.55
C ILE A 273 23.17 31.57 15.45
N GLU A 274 22.77 30.35 15.74
CA GLU A 274 23.59 29.15 15.60
C GLU A 274 22.82 28.15 14.72
N PRO A 275 23.45 27.56 13.67
CA PRO A 275 22.78 26.54 12.85
C PRO A 275 22.46 25.32 13.68
N LEU A 276 21.36 24.61 13.34
CA LEU A 276 21.02 23.34 13.98
C LEU A 276 22.10 22.31 13.67
N GLU A 277 22.55 21.61 14.73
CA GLU A 277 23.55 20.53 14.62
C GLU A 277 22.97 19.24 14.05
N TYR A 278 21.65 19.16 13.90
CA TYR A 278 20.93 17.96 13.47
C TYR A 278 20.04 18.28 12.29
N LYS A 279 20.20 17.50 11.23
CA LYS A 279 19.36 17.57 10.04
C LYS A 279 18.55 16.31 9.86
N GLU A 280 17.23 16.43 9.69
CA GLU A 280 16.40 15.27 9.32
C GLU A 280 16.68 14.85 7.87
N VAL A 281 17.18 13.63 7.70
CA VAL A 281 17.43 13.04 6.37
C VAL A 281 16.70 11.71 6.23
N ASN A 282 16.11 11.48 5.07
CA ASN A 282 15.48 10.20 4.75
C ASN A 282 16.52 9.23 4.22
N ARG A 283 16.78 8.13 4.94
CA ARG A 283 17.81 7.14 4.59
C ARG A 283 17.32 5.71 4.55
N LEU A 284 17.98 4.95 3.67
CA LEU A 284 18.00 3.50 3.69
C LEU A 284 19.21 3.06 4.52
N GLU A 285 18.98 2.24 5.55
CA GLU A 285 20.03 1.70 6.41
C GLU A 285 20.57 0.37 5.95
N GLU A 286 19.64 -0.49 5.58
CA GLU A 286 19.92 -1.82 5.10
C GLU A 286 19.10 -2.09 3.84
N LEU A 287 19.75 -2.65 2.82
CA LEU A 287 19.11 -3.11 1.60
C LEU A 287 19.43 -4.58 1.38
N VAL A 288 18.40 -5.39 1.29
CA VAL A 288 18.52 -6.81 0.96
C VAL A 288 18.08 -7.01 -0.48
N ILE A 289 18.98 -7.55 -1.30
CA ILE A 289 18.72 -7.89 -2.70
C ILE A 289 18.80 -9.41 -2.84
N ALA A 290 17.66 -10.05 -3.07
CA ALA A 290 17.60 -11.46 -3.38
C ALA A 290 17.69 -11.65 -4.91
N ILE A 291 18.67 -12.44 -5.36
CA ILE A 291 18.93 -12.73 -6.75
C ILE A 291 18.53 -14.18 -7.00
N ASP A 292 17.55 -14.38 -7.88
CA ASP A 292 17.17 -15.70 -8.34
C ASP A 292 18.31 -16.25 -9.26
N THR A 293 18.91 -17.36 -8.83
CA THR A 293 19.98 -18.06 -9.55
C THR A 293 19.49 -19.31 -10.28
N SER A 294 18.15 -19.47 -10.38
CA SER A 294 17.58 -20.56 -11.18
C SER A 294 18.02 -20.48 -12.65
N SER A 295 18.03 -21.62 -13.33
CA SER A 295 18.48 -21.72 -14.73
C SER A 295 17.68 -20.86 -15.73
N SER A 296 16.54 -20.31 -15.30
CA SER A 296 15.73 -19.37 -16.07
C SER A 296 16.22 -17.92 -16.03
N CYS A 297 17.12 -17.57 -15.09
CA CYS A 297 17.71 -16.23 -14.98
C CYS A 297 19.06 -16.16 -15.70
N SER A 298 19.13 -15.37 -16.78
CA SER A 298 20.40 -15.16 -17.47
C SER A 298 21.32 -14.23 -16.67
N SER A 299 22.63 -14.53 -16.68
CA SER A 299 23.65 -13.68 -16.04
C SER A 299 23.62 -12.23 -16.56
N GLU A 300 23.23 -12.03 -17.81
CA GLU A 300 23.09 -10.71 -18.42
C GLU A 300 21.93 -9.90 -17.79
N THR A 301 20.81 -10.56 -17.51
CA THR A 301 19.67 -9.93 -16.82
C THR A 301 20.04 -9.53 -15.40
N VAL A 302 20.73 -10.40 -14.67
CA VAL A 302 21.19 -10.10 -13.30
C VAL A 302 22.20 -8.95 -13.31
N ARG A 303 23.13 -8.96 -14.23
CA ARG A 303 24.13 -7.90 -14.41
C ARG A 303 23.47 -6.55 -14.72
N GLY A 304 22.47 -6.55 -15.62
CA GLY A 304 21.69 -5.35 -15.94
C GLY A 304 20.93 -4.80 -14.74
N PHE A 305 20.31 -5.67 -13.93
CA PHE A 305 19.62 -5.30 -12.70
C PHE A 305 20.59 -4.72 -11.65
N LEU A 306 21.72 -5.38 -11.41
CA LEU A 306 22.73 -4.89 -10.46
C LEU A 306 23.32 -3.54 -10.91
N GLY A 307 23.57 -3.35 -12.22
CA GLY A 307 24.03 -2.09 -12.77
C GLY A 307 23.04 -0.95 -12.62
N GLU A 308 21.75 -1.20 -12.87
CA GLU A 308 20.70 -0.20 -12.69
C GLU A 308 20.49 0.15 -11.22
N THR A 309 20.52 -0.86 -10.33
CA THR A 309 20.43 -0.66 -8.88
C THR A 309 21.59 0.20 -8.38
N TYR A 310 22.82 -0.13 -8.81
CA TYR A 310 24.00 0.67 -8.48
C TYR A 310 23.84 2.12 -8.89
N ARG A 311 23.44 2.39 -10.14
CA ARG A 311 23.27 3.76 -10.65
C ARG A 311 22.27 4.58 -9.85
N ILE A 312 21.18 3.96 -9.38
CA ILE A 312 20.17 4.64 -8.56
C ILE A 312 20.72 4.97 -7.16
N LEU A 313 21.55 4.09 -6.63
CA LEU A 313 22.11 4.23 -5.30
C LEU A 313 23.32 5.21 -5.28
N GLU A 314 24.10 5.26 -6.37
CA GLU A 314 25.26 6.14 -6.54
C GLU A 314 24.86 7.65 -6.56
N GLU A 315 23.65 7.97 -7.04
CA GLU A 315 23.13 9.34 -7.05
C GLU A 315 22.96 9.96 -5.65
N LYS A 316 23.08 9.15 -4.60
CA LYS A 316 23.04 9.62 -3.20
C LYS A 316 24.46 9.71 -2.66
N GLU A 317 24.92 10.91 -2.39
CA GLU A 317 26.22 11.16 -1.78
C GLU A 317 26.46 10.26 -0.55
N ASN A 318 27.61 9.59 -0.53
CA ASN A 318 28.05 8.70 0.57
C ASN A 318 27.23 7.43 0.82
N PHE A 319 26.55 6.89 -0.20
CA PHE A 319 25.73 5.70 -0.10
C PHE A 319 26.43 4.53 0.65
N PHE A 320 27.58 4.06 0.16
CA PHE A 320 28.28 2.92 0.76
C PHE A 320 28.94 3.17 2.13
N ARG A 321 29.10 4.43 2.54
CA ARG A 321 29.64 4.74 3.88
C ARG A 321 28.61 4.57 4.98
N LYS A 322 27.32 4.56 4.64
CA LYS A 322 26.22 4.70 5.60
C LYS A 322 25.11 3.65 5.44
N MET A 323 25.23 2.72 4.47
CA MET A 323 24.26 1.67 4.21
C MET A 323 24.93 0.30 4.06
N LYS A 324 24.26 -0.75 4.56
CA LYS A 324 24.67 -2.15 4.36
C LYS A 324 23.82 -2.77 3.26
N VAL A 325 24.45 -3.37 2.26
CA VAL A 325 23.77 -4.10 1.19
C VAL A 325 24.04 -5.58 1.32
N TYR A 326 22.99 -6.36 1.47
CA TYR A 326 23.05 -7.82 1.49
C TYR A 326 22.63 -8.34 0.12
N LEU A 327 23.51 -9.06 -0.55
CA LEU A 327 23.23 -9.77 -1.79
C LEU A 327 23.02 -11.26 -1.47
N ILE A 328 21.81 -11.74 -1.66
CA ILE A 328 21.43 -13.13 -1.39
C ILE A 328 21.22 -13.84 -2.73
N GLN A 329 21.99 -14.86 -3.00
CA GLN A 329 21.76 -15.76 -4.12
C GLN A 329 20.87 -16.90 -3.66
N CYS A 330 19.75 -17.10 -4.34
CA CYS A 330 18.77 -18.14 -3.99
C CYS A 330 18.16 -18.77 -5.25
N ASP A 331 17.83 -20.05 -5.15
CA ASP A 331 16.91 -20.72 -6.05
C ASP A 331 15.79 -21.36 -5.21
N CYS A 332 15.80 -22.68 -4.98
CA CYS A 332 14.93 -23.33 -4.01
C CYS A 332 15.38 -23.14 -2.54
N CYS A 333 16.62 -22.72 -2.34
CA CYS A 333 17.22 -22.40 -1.04
C CYS A 333 18.25 -21.28 -1.20
N VAL A 334 18.70 -20.72 -0.07
CA VAL A 334 19.78 -19.72 -0.05
C VAL A 334 21.10 -20.39 -0.37
N GLN A 335 21.72 -20.00 -1.49
CA GLN A 335 23.00 -20.54 -1.95
C GLN A 335 24.17 -19.75 -1.38
N ASN A 336 24.07 -18.42 -1.36
CA ASN A 336 25.13 -17.55 -0.89
C ASN A 336 24.57 -16.25 -0.35
N VAL A 337 25.24 -15.67 0.65
CA VAL A 337 24.95 -14.35 1.20
C VAL A 337 26.24 -13.56 1.23
N LYS A 338 26.25 -12.40 0.56
CA LYS A 338 27.38 -11.49 0.57
C LYS A 338 26.96 -10.12 1.05
N VAL A 339 27.70 -9.57 2.00
CA VAL A 339 27.51 -8.19 2.46
C VAL A 339 28.48 -7.29 1.70
N ILE A 340 27.97 -6.21 1.14
CA ILE A 340 28.73 -5.21 0.39
C ILE A 340 28.86 -3.97 1.26
N HIS A 341 30.11 -3.53 1.48
CA HIS A 341 30.43 -2.37 2.30
C HIS A 341 31.06 -1.23 1.48
N SER A 342 31.44 -1.47 0.22
CA SER A 342 32.08 -0.48 -0.62
C SER A 342 31.65 -0.56 -2.07
N GLU A 343 31.87 0.53 -2.80
CA GLU A 343 31.66 0.62 -4.25
C GLU A 343 32.54 -0.39 -5.02
N GLU A 344 33.76 -0.56 -4.56
CA GLU A 344 34.72 -1.48 -5.19
C GLU A 344 34.26 -2.94 -5.08
N GLU A 345 33.74 -3.32 -3.91
CA GLU A 345 33.15 -4.65 -3.70
C GLU A 345 31.92 -4.88 -4.57
N TRP A 346 31.08 -3.86 -4.76
CA TRP A 346 29.93 -3.93 -5.64
C TRP A 346 30.35 -4.14 -7.11
N LYS A 347 31.29 -3.31 -7.59
CA LYS A 347 31.82 -3.42 -8.95
C LYS A 347 32.49 -4.77 -9.20
N ALA A 348 33.24 -5.28 -8.23
CA ALA A 348 33.87 -6.60 -8.32
C ALA A 348 32.81 -7.72 -8.37
N TYR A 349 31.75 -7.62 -7.56
CA TYR A 349 30.67 -8.60 -7.55
C TYR A 349 29.89 -8.61 -8.87
N SER A 350 29.52 -7.43 -9.37
CA SER A 350 28.75 -7.31 -10.62
C SER A 350 29.53 -7.77 -11.88
N LYS A 351 30.86 -7.75 -11.86
CA LYS A 351 31.72 -8.28 -12.94
C LYS A 351 31.83 -9.80 -12.95
N ASN A 352 31.67 -10.40 -11.78
CA ASN A 352 31.82 -11.87 -11.62
C ASN A 352 30.52 -12.64 -11.86
N TYR A 353 29.44 -11.94 -12.19
CA TYR A 353 28.14 -12.49 -12.55
C TYR A 353 28.02 -12.57 -14.06
#